data_70004d1bb9763f3e85ed1fe0e5447da5
#
_entry.id   70004d1bb9763f3e85ed1fe0e5447da5
#
_cell.length_a   1.000
_cell.length_b   1.000
_cell.length_c   1.000
_cell.angle_alpha   90.00
_cell.angle_beta   90.00
_cell.angle_gamma   90.00
#
_symmetry.space_group_name_H-M   'P 1'
#
loop_
_entity.id
_entity.type
_entity.pdbx_description
1 polymer ?
#
loop_
_entity_poly.entity_id
_entity_poly.type
_entity_poly.pdbx_seq_one_letter_code
_entity_poly.pdbx_strand_id
1 'polypeptide(L)'
;MYDTYVSIDLETTGLNPKRARIIEIGAIRVEQGQIVEEFSTFVDPGRKLEERITELTGIRDEDLADAPQLDEVFPKLLEFMGELPLLGHSILFDYSFLKKAAVDRKITFERSAVDTLQIARKYLPELPHRNLGYLCQYYEIPHHAHRALEDAKATDRLFRKLAELFYQEETGGQASTESVEKKANNNLFEPQPLHFQVKRDTPATKPQKERLYRLAEQHKITLEVDVEKLTRSEASRLADKILAKYGR
;
A
#
# COMPACT_ATOMS: atom_id res chain seq x y z
N MET A 1 8.86 -23.21 -4.22
CA MET A 1 8.51 -21.79 -4.43
C MET A 1 7.00 -21.65 -4.45
N TYR A 2 6.46 -20.62 -3.81
CA TYR A 2 5.02 -20.34 -3.81
C TYR A 2 4.56 -19.87 -5.20
N ASP A 3 3.48 -20.40 -5.73
CA ASP A 3 3.07 -20.24 -7.13
C ASP A 3 1.58 -19.88 -7.31
N THR A 4 0.86 -19.64 -6.18
CA THR A 4 -0.56 -19.33 -6.18
C THR A 4 -0.83 -18.14 -5.25
N TYR A 5 -1.08 -16.95 -5.82
CA TYR A 5 -1.17 -15.67 -5.11
C TYR A 5 -1.92 -14.60 -5.92
N VAL A 6 -2.19 -13.49 -5.30
CA VAL A 6 -2.61 -12.27 -5.98
C VAL A 6 -1.46 -11.26 -5.95
N SER A 7 -0.89 -10.92 -7.11
CA SER A 7 0.01 -9.78 -7.21
C SER A 7 -0.82 -8.52 -7.37
N ILE A 8 -0.56 -7.51 -6.52
CA ILE A 8 -1.35 -6.28 -6.43
C ILE A 8 -0.48 -5.05 -6.29
N ASP A 9 -0.91 -3.98 -6.92
CA ASP A 9 -0.34 -2.64 -6.79
C ASP A 9 -1.45 -1.60 -6.77
N LEU A 10 -1.23 -0.49 -6.06
CA LEU A 10 -2.20 0.59 -5.88
C LEU A 10 -1.57 1.95 -6.21
N GLU A 11 -2.24 2.72 -7.07
CA GLU A 11 -1.95 4.15 -7.14
C GLU A 11 -2.83 4.92 -6.15
N THR A 12 -2.23 5.90 -5.50
CA THR A 12 -2.88 6.63 -4.40
C THR A 12 -2.61 8.13 -4.44
N THR A 13 -3.47 8.93 -3.83
CA THR A 13 -3.28 10.38 -3.70
C THR A 13 -2.21 10.77 -2.66
N GLY A 14 -1.39 9.83 -2.17
CA GLY A 14 -0.32 10.08 -1.22
C GLY A 14 -0.02 8.88 -0.33
N LEU A 15 0.95 9.01 0.55
CA LEU A 15 1.56 7.89 1.27
C LEU A 15 0.81 7.45 2.56
N ASN A 16 -0.11 8.25 3.06
CA ASN A 16 -0.75 7.97 4.35
C ASN A 16 -2.18 7.47 4.16
N PRO A 17 -2.49 6.19 4.44
CA PRO A 17 -3.82 5.60 4.22
C PRO A 17 -4.96 6.28 5.00
N LYS A 18 -4.64 7.08 6.03
CA LYS A 18 -5.65 7.87 6.75
C LYS A 18 -6.15 9.08 5.97
N ARG A 19 -5.34 9.62 5.06
CA ARG A 19 -5.61 10.89 4.36
C ARG A 19 -5.67 10.73 2.86
N ALA A 20 -4.84 9.87 2.34
CA ALA A 20 -4.80 9.55 0.94
C ALA A 20 -5.96 8.62 0.55
N ARG A 21 -6.25 8.57 -0.73
CA ARG A 21 -7.27 7.74 -1.33
C ARG A 21 -6.64 6.88 -2.42
N ILE A 22 -7.16 5.69 -2.62
CA ILE A 22 -6.84 4.87 -3.78
C ILE A 22 -7.45 5.53 -5.01
N ILE A 23 -6.70 5.57 -6.10
CA ILE A 23 -7.13 6.13 -7.40
C ILE A 23 -7.01 5.13 -8.55
N GLU A 24 -6.16 4.09 -8.42
CA GLU A 24 -6.13 2.96 -9.33
C GLU A 24 -5.83 1.68 -8.53
N ILE A 25 -6.40 0.57 -8.96
CA ILE A 25 -6.12 -0.77 -8.45
C ILE A 25 -5.75 -1.63 -9.63
N GLY A 26 -4.59 -2.26 -9.57
CA GLY A 26 -4.14 -3.27 -10.50
C GLY A 26 -3.80 -4.56 -9.78
N ALA A 27 -4.37 -5.67 -10.21
CA ALA A 27 -4.05 -6.97 -9.62
C ALA A 27 -4.12 -8.07 -10.68
N ILE A 28 -3.33 -9.11 -10.49
CA ILE A 28 -3.40 -10.36 -11.24
C ILE A 28 -3.54 -11.53 -10.26
N ARG A 29 -4.40 -12.47 -10.59
CA ARG A 29 -4.48 -13.75 -9.88
C ARG A 29 -3.61 -14.78 -10.60
N VAL A 30 -2.71 -15.36 -9.86
CA VAL A 30 -1.78 -16.38 -10.31
C VAL A 30 -2.12 -17.70 -9.63
N GLU A 31 -2.32 -18.74 -10.40
CA GLU A 31 -2.55 -20.10 -9.91
C GLU A 31 -1.59 -21.07 -10.64
N GLN A 32 -0.89 -21.89 -9.86
CA GLN A 32 0.12 -22.82 -10.40
C GLN A 32 1.11 -22.15 -11.37
N GLY A 33 1.51 -20.93 -11.00
CA GLY A 33 2.45 -20.16 -11.80
C GLY A 33 1.87 -19.55 -13.08
N GLN A 34 0.58 -19.58 -13.33
CA GLN A 34 -0.06 -18.99 -14.52
C GLN A 34 -0.99 -17.85 -14.11
N ILE A 35 -0.98 -16.75 -14.86
CA ILE A 35 -1.96 -15.68 -14.69
C ILE A 35 -3.30 -16.20 -15.21
N VAL A 36 -4.29 -16.32 -14.31
CA VAL A 36 -5.63 -16.82 -14.63
C VAL A 36 -6.68 -15.72 -14.72
N GLU A 37 -6.45 -14.57 -14.06
CA GLU A 37 -7.41 -13.47 -14.05
C GLU A 37 -6.70 -12.14 -13.80
N GLU A 38 -7.24 -11.05 -14.35
CA GLU A 38 -6.75 -9.69 -14.16
C GLU A 38 -7.86 -8.81 -13.58
N PHE A 39 -7.49 -7.92 -12.68
CA PHE A 39 -8.36 -6.89 -12.11
C PHE A 39 -7.71 -5.52 -12.31
N SER A 40 -8.39 -4.63 -13.01
CA SER A 40 -7.89 -3.27 -13.23
C SER A 40 -9.06 -2.29 -13.21
N THR A 41 -8.94 -1.26 -12.39
CA THR A 41 -9.94 -0.21 -12.33
C THR A 41 -9.38 1.08 -11.77
N PHE A 42 -9.81 2.20 -12.29
CA PHE A 42 -9.72 3.48 -11.61
C PHE A 42 -10.73 3.54 -10.46
N VAL A 43 -10.47 4.43 -9.50
CA VAL A 43 -11.32 4.66 -8.33
C VAL A 43 -11.46 6.16 -8.12
N ASP A 44 -12.69 6.66 -8.07
CA ASP A 44 -12.95 8.06 -7.74
C ASP A 44 -12.54 8.37 -6.29
N PRO A 45 -11.55 9.24 -6.04
CA PRO A 45 -11.15 9.64 -4.70
C PRO A 45 -12.13 10.61 -4.02
N GLY A 46 -13.19 11.08 -4.73
CA GLY A 46 -14.13 12.09 -4.28
C GLY A 46 -13.52 13.49 -4.11
N ARG A 47 -12.38 13.76 -4.76
CA ARG A 47 -11.67 15.05 -4.73
C ARG A 47 -10.71 15.17 -5.90
N LYS A 48 -10.36 16.41 -6.26
CA LYS A 48 -9.33 16.66 -7.27
C LYS A 48 -7.96 16.16 -6.85
N LEU A 49 -7.18 15.74 -7.84
CA LEU A 49 -5.81 15.34 -7.65
C LEU A 49 -4.91 16.56 -7.42
N GLU A 50 -3.90 16.40 -6.59
CA GLU A 50 -2.79 17.34 -6.52
C GLU A 50 -1.88 17.14 -7.74
N GLU A 51 -1.38 18.22 -8.35
CA GLU A 51 -0.55 18.19 -9.57
C GLU A 51 0.61 17.18 -9.49
N ARG A 52 1.28 17.12 -8.36
CA ARG A 52 2.35 16.14 -8.11
C ARG A 52 1.91 14.67 -8.24
N ILE A 53 0.63 14.37 -8.00
CA ILE A 53 0.11 13.00 -8.15
C ILE A 53 -0.07 12.70 -9.63
N THR A 54 -0.63 13.65 -10.39
CA THR A 54 -0.75 13.55 -11.84
C THR A 54 0.63 13.44 -12.50
N GLU A 55 1.61 14.22 -12.06
CA GLU A 55 2.99 14.13 -12.57
C GLU A 55 3.63 12.76 -12.28
N LEU A 56 3.36 12.18 -11.10
CA LEU A 56 3.91 10.89 -10.70
C LEU A 56 3.25 9.71 -11.42
N THR A 57 1.91 9.69 -11.46
CA THR A 57 1.13 8.52 -11.91
C THR A 57 0.64 8.65 -13.35
N GLY A 58 0.68 9.85 -13.92
CA GLY A 58 0.06 10.18 -15.21
C GLY A 58 -1.47 10.20 -15.16
N ILE A 59 -2.11 9.86 -14.04
CA ILE A 59 -3.56 9.84 -13.88
C ILE A 59 -4.06 11.29 -13.71
N ARG A 60 -5.13 11.64 -14.42
CA ARG A 60 -5.74 12.97 -14.40
C ARG A 60 -7.16 12.92 -13.84
N ASP A 61 -7.68 14.07 -13.43
CA ASP A 61 -9.07 14.17 -12.96
C ASP A 61 -10.08 13.65 -13.99
N GLU A 62 -9.79 13.84 -15.30
CA GLU A 62 -10.64 13.35 -16.39
C GLU A 62 -10.73 11.82 -16.44
N ASP A 63 -9.64 11.11 -16.11
CA ASP A 63 -9.60 9.65 -16.07
C ASP A 63 -10.45 9.09 -14.92
N LEU A 64 -10.68 9.89 -13.89
CA LEU A 64 -11.43 9.52 -12.69
C LEU A 64 -12.88 10.00 -12.69
N ALA A 65 -13.29 10.80 -13.67
CA ALA A 65 -14.60 11.47 -13.68
C ALA A 65 -15.78 10.49 -13.65
N ASP A 66 -15.65 9.36 -14.36
CA ASP A 66 -16.67 8.30 -14.43
C ASP A 66 -16.23 7.03 -13.67
N ALA A 67 -15.15 7.11 -12.88
CA ALA A 67 -14.66 5.97 -12.12
C ALA A 67 -15.59 5.63 -10.95
N PRO A 68 -15.79 4.33 -10.64
CA PRO A 68 -16.59 3.93 -9.49
C PRO A 68 -15.92 4.35 -8.18
N GLN A 69 -16.73 4.54 -7.15
CA GLN A 69 -16.21 4.77 -5.81
C GLN A 69 -15.67 3.48 -5.18
N LEU A 70 -14.77 3.63 -4.21
CA LEU A 70 -14.16 2.49 -3.53
C LEU A 70 -15.21 1.57 -2.86
N ASP A 71 -16.37 2.09 -2.48
CA ASP A 71 -17.47 1.30 -1.90
C ASP A 71 -18.07 0.29 -2.90
N GLU A 72 -18.02 0.58 -4.18
CA GLU A 72 -18.48 -0.29 -5.25
C GLU A 72 -17.40 -1.27 -5.71
N VAL A 73 -16.14 -0.82 -5.67
CA VAL A 73 -14.99 -1.60 -6.14
C VAL A 73 -14.51 -2.61 -5.10
N PHE A 74 -14.49 -2.22 -3.82
CA PHE A 74 -13.85 -3.02 -2.77
C PHE A 74 -14.45 -4.41 -2.57
N PRO A 75 -15.80 -4.61 -2.61
CA PRO A 75 -16.38 -5.95 -2.56
C PRO A 75 -15.93 -6.86 -3.72
N LYS A 76 -15.85 -6.31 -4.94
CA LYS A 76 -15.38 -7.04 -6.13
C LYS A 76 -13.90 -7.42 -6.03
N LEU A 77 -13.09 -6.51 -5.49
CA LEU A 77 -11.68 -6.77 -5.22
C LEU A 77 -11.51 -7.87 -4.16
N LEU A 78 -12.32 -7.87 -3.10
CA LEU A 78 -12.28 -8.94 -2.09
C LEU A 78 -12.65 -10.29 -2.68
N GLU A 79 -13.68 -10.36 -3.53
CA GLU A 79 -14.07 -11.56 -4.26
C GLU A 79 -12.94 -12.05 -5.18
N PHE A 80 -12.36 -11.14 -5.97
CA PHE A 80 -11.21 -11.43 -6.83
C PHE A 80 -10.02 -11.99 -6.05
N MET A 81 -9.66 -11.39 -4.92
CA MET A 81 -8.53 -11.84 -4.09
C MET A 81 -8.81 -13.16 -3.37
N GLY A 82 -10.07 -13.48 -3.04
CA GLY A 82 -10.42 -14.61 -2.18
C GLY A 82 -9.60 -14.59 -0.89
N GLU A 83 -9.07 -15.76 -0.49
CA GLU A 83 -8.19 -15.93 0.66
C GLU A 83 -6.71 -16.10 0.27
N LEU A 84 -6.37 -15.86 -1.00
CA LEU A 84 -5.00 -16.01 -1.48
C LEU A 84 -4.06 -15.02 -0.80
N PRO A 85 -2.80 -15.40 -0.58
CA PRO A 85 -1.78 -14.47 -0.13
C PRO A 85 -1.48 -13.45 -1.21
N LEU A 86 -0.94 -12.31 -0.79
CA LEU A 86 -0.58 -11.22 -1.67
C LEU A 86 0.88 -11.32 -2.10
N LEU A 87 1.18 -10.78 -3.27
CA LEU A 87 2.52 -10.47 -3.74
C LEU A 87 2.57 -8.97 -4.04
N GLY A 88 3.66 -8.30 -3.64
CA GLY A 88 3.84 -6.89 -3.98
C GLY A 88 5.28 -6.45 -3.84
N HIS A 89 5.56 -5.25 -4.32
CA HIS A 89 6.86 -4.60 -4.15
C HIS A 89 6.74 -3.49 -3.07
N SER A 90 7.13 -3.79 -1.83
CA SER A 90 6.76 -3.01 -0.63
C SER A 90 5.29 -3.18 -0.24
N ILE A 91 4.80 -4.39 -0.31
CA ILE A 91 3.39 -4.78 -0.16
C ILE A 91 2.70 -4.23 1.09
N LEU A 92 3.44 -3.91 2.14
CA LEU A 92 2.87 -3.32 3.35
C LEU A 92 2.22 -1.95 3.09
N PHE A 93 2.70 -1.22 2.07
CA PHE A 93 2.09 0.03 1.63
C PHE A 93 0.67 -0.24 1.12
N ASP A 94 0.50 -1.09 0.12
CA ASP A 94 -0.78 -1.44 -0.50
C ASP A 94 -1.73 -2.07 0.51
N TYR A 95 -1.22 -3.03 1.29
CA TYR A 95 -1.96 -3.66 2.37
C TYR A 95 -2.49 -2.63 3.38
N SER A 96 -1.74 -1.58 3.69
CA SER A 96 -2.16 -0.54 4.62
C SER A 96 -3.43 0.20 4.16
N PHE A 97 -3.56 0.44 2.87
CA PHE A 97 -4.75 1.04 2.25
C PHE A 97 -5.92 0.06 2.22
N LEU A 98 -5.68 -1.18 1.81
CA LEU A 98 -6.70 -2.23 1.79
C LEU A 98 -7.21 -2.52 3.21
N LYS A 99 -6.31 -2.64 4.18
CA LYS A 99 -6.66 -2.83 5.59
C LYS A 99 -7.49 -1.67 6.14
N LYS A 100 -7.12 -0.44 5.79
CA LYS A 100 -7.89 0.75 6.17
C LYS A 100 -9.29 0.72 5.54
N ALA A 101 -9.39 0.40 4.25
CA ALA A 101 -10.66 0.28 3.55
C ALA A 101 -11.57 -0.79 4.17
N ALA A 102 -11.02 -1.94 4.55
CA ALA A 102 -11.75 -3.02 5.23
C ALA A 102 -12.24 -2.59 6.62
N VAL A 103 -11.36 -1.98 7.44
CA VAL A 103 -11.71 -1.51 8.80
C VAL A 103 -12.82 -0.47 8.75
N ASP A 104 -12.78 0.46 7.79
CA ASP A 104 -13.83 1.47 7.62
C ASP A 104 -15.20 0.85 7.33
N ARG A 105 -15.21 -0.31 6.68
CA ARG A 105 -16.41 -1.10 6.34
C ARG A 105 -16.74 -2.19 7.36
N LYS A 106 -16.00 -2.25 8.48
CA LYS A 106 -16.14 -3.26 9.54
C LYS A 106 -15.91 -4.69 9.03
N ILE A 107 -15.07 -4.84 8.01
CA ILE A 107 -14.67 -6.13 7.45
C ILE A 107 -13.36 -6.56 8.10
N THR A 108 -13.28 -7.84 8.50
CA THR A 108 -12.01 -8.45 8.92
C THR A 108 -11.18 -8.72 7.67
N PHE A 109 -9.94 -8.23 7.64
CA PHE A 109 -9.04 -8.38 6.51
C PHE A 109 -7.63 -8.62 7.03
N GLU A 110 -7.28 -9.88 7.20
CA GLU A 110 -5.93 -10.33 7.54
C GLU A 110 -5.36 -11.07 6.33
N ARG A 111 -4.11 -10.82 5.99
CA ARG A 111 -3.44 -11.43 4.85
C ARG A 111 -2.00 -11.78 5.19
N SER A 112 -1.48 -12.76 4.50
CA SER A 112 -0.05 -12.99 4.34
C SER A 112 0.41 -12.50 2.98
N ALA A 113 1.69 -12.21 2.84
CA ALA A 113 2.25 -11.76 1.58
C ALA A 113 3.71 -12.14 1.40
N VAL A 114 4.13 -12.13 0.16
CA VAL A 114 5.54 -12.08 -0.25
C VAL A 114 5.87 -10.65 -0.67
N ASP A 115 7.01 -10.13 -0.21
CA ASP A 115 7.48 -8.78 -0.53
C ASP A 115 8.78 -8.84 -1.34
N THR A 116 8.71 -8.55 -2.64
CA THR A 116 9.87 -8.58 -3.53
C THR A 116 10.93 -7.55 -3.18
N LEU A 117 10.57 -6.42 -2.54
CA LEU A 117 11.54 -5.46 -2.03
C LEU A 117 12.37 -6.05 -0.87
N GLN A 118 11.75 -6.85 -0.01
CA GLN A 118 12.47 -7.53 1.08
C GLN A 118 13.45 -8.57 0.54
N ILE A 119 13.04 -9.34 -0.46
CA ILE A 119 13.92 -10.28 -1.17
C ILE A 119 15.10 -9.53 -1.78
N ALA A 120 14.83 -8.46 -2.54
CA ALA A 120 15.86 -7.66 -3.17
C ALA A 120 16.82 -7.02 -2.16
N ARG A 121 16.33 -6.54 -1.02
CA ARG A 121 17.18 -5.99 0.05
C ARG A 121 18.16 -7.02 0.62
N LYS A 122 17.73 -8.27 0.73
CA LYS A 122 18.55 -9.34 1.26
C LYS A 122 19.59 -9.84 0.27
N TYR A 123 19.17 -10.08 -0.97
CA TYR A 123 20.00 -10.79 -1.94
C TYR A 123 20.77 -9.88 -2.91
N LEU A 124 20.42 -8.59 -2.95
CA LEU A 124 21.03 -7.60 -3.83
C LEU A 124 21.50 -6.36 -3.04
N PRO A 125 22.25 -6.55 -1.92
CA PRO A 125 22.68 -5.43 -1.06
C PRO A 125 23.61 -4.45 -1.80
N GLU A 126 24.30 -4.89 -2.83
CA GLU A 126 25.25 -4.12 -3.63
C GLU A 126 24.59 -3.16 -4.62
N LEU A 127 23.33 -3.39 -4.99
CA LEU A 127 22.65 -2.51 -5.96
C LEU A 127 22.37 -1.14 -5.35
N PRO A 128 22.53 -0.03 -6.10
CA PRO A 128 22.29 1.32 -5.59
C PRO A 128 20.80 1.57 -5.31
N HIS A 129 19.92 0.97 -6.10
CA HIS A 129 18.47 1.11 -5.96
C HIS A 129 17.77 -0.24 -5.99
N ARG A 130 16.62 -0.34 -5.32
CA ARG A 130 15.79 -1.56 -5.26
C ARG A 130 14.31 -1.25 -5.44
N ASN A 131 13.98 -0.08 -6.05
CA ASN A 131 12.60 0.16 -6.48
C ASN A 131 12.27 -0.71 -7.69
N LEU A 132 10.98 -0.96 -7.92
CA LEU A 132 10.49 -1.86 -8.96
C LEU A 132 11.05 -1.50 -10.33
N GLY A 133 10.98 -0.21 -10.73
CA GLY A 133 11.45 0.23 -12.04
C GLY A 133 12.93 -0.04 -12.26
N TYR A 134 13.78 0.23 -11.25
CA TYR A 134 15.22 -0.06 -11.35
C TYR A 134 15.49 -1.56 -11.47
N LEU A 135 14.82 -2.40 -10.68
CA LEU A 135 15.01 -3.85 -10.74
C LEU A 135 14.48 -4.43 -12.05
N CYS A 136 13.36 -3.91 -12.58
CA CYS A 136 12.86 -4.29 -13.89
C CYS A 136 13.87 -3.95 -14.99
N GLN A 137 14.44 -2.75 -14.96
CA GLN A 137 15.50 -2.36 -15.91
C GLN A 137 16.74 -3.25 -15.77
N TYR A 138 17.18 -3.53 -14.55
CA TYR A 138 18.37 -4.34 -14.27
C TYR A 138 18.23 -5.78 -14.78
N TYR A 139 17.02 -6.36 -14.68
CA TYR A 139 16.74 -7.73 -15.13
C TYR A 139 16.05 -7.79 -16.51
N GLU A 140 16.00 -6.68 -17.23
CA GLU A 140 15.38 -6.59 -18.58
C GLU A 140 13.90 -7.05 -18.59
N ILE A 141 13.18 -6.80 -17.49
CA ILE A 141 11.75 -7.09 -17.37
C ILE A 141 10.96 -5.93 -18.02
N PRO A 142 10.10 -6.22 -19.02
CA PRO A 142 9.23 -5.19 -19.60
C PRO A 142 8.35 -4.53 -18.53
N HIS A 143 8.40 -3.21 -18.43
CA HIS A 143 7.72 -2.45 -17.40
C HIS A 143 7.29 -1.08 -17.91
N HIS A 144 6.01 -0.77 -17.74
CA HIS A 144 5.43 0.55 -17.94
C HIS A 144 5.03 1.10 -16.57
N ALA A 145 5.94 1.86 -15.95
CA ALA A 145 5.78 2.35 -14.59
C ALA A 145 4.52 3.22 -14.39
N HIS A 146 4.00 3.17 -13.18
CA HIS A 146 2.87 3.99 -12.71
C HIS A 146 1.53 3.68 -13.39
N ARG A 147 1.32 2.43 -13.73
CA ARG A 147 0.03 1.83 -14.07
C ARG A 147 -0.11 0.58 -13.23
N ALA A 148 -1.01 0.62 -12.26
CA ALA A 148 -1.12 -0.38 -11.20
C ALA A 148 -1.16 -1.83 -11.72
N LEU A 149 -1.87 -2.11 -12.82
CA LEU A 149 -1.89 -3.46 -13.42
C LEU A 149 -0.54 -3.88 -13.98
N GLU A 150 0.17 -2.95 -14.65
CA GLU A 150 1.49 -3.26 -15.22
C GLU A 150 2.55 -3.39 -14.12
N ASP A 151 2.43 -2.62 -13.02
CA ASP A 151 3.30 -2.75 -11.85
C ASP A 151 3.05 -4.09 -11.11
N ALA A 152 1.80 -4.54 -11.00
CA ALA A 152 1.46 -5.87 -10.48
C ALA A 152 2.03 -7.01 -11.35
N LYS A 153 1.95 -6.90 -12.68
CA LYS A 153 2.55 -7.86 -13.63
C LYS A 153 4.08 -7.86 -13.57
N ALA A 154 4.67 -6.68 -13.50
CA ALA A 154 6.12 -6.53 -13.37
C ALA A 154 6.64 -7.12 -12.05
N THR A 155 5.89 -6.95 -10.97
CA THR A 155 6.19 -7.53 -9.65
C THR A 155 6.15 -9.06 -9.69
N ASP A 156 5.17 -9.68 -10.37
CA ASP A 156 5.12 -11.13 -10.59
C ASP A 156 6.37 -11.63 -11.36
N ARG A 157 6.71 -10.96 -12.46
CA ARG A 157 7.91 -11.34 -13.26
C ARG A 157 9.19 -11.18 -12.44
N LEU A 158 9.31 -10.10 -11.67
CA LEU A 158 10.43 -9.87 -10.78
C LEU A 158 10.52 -10.95 -9.70
N PHE A 159 9.40 -11.31 -9.07
CA PHE A 159 9.36 -12.37 -8.07
C PHE A 159 9.88 -13.69 -8.62
N ARG A 160 9.42 -14.10 -9.81
CA ARG A 160 9.89 -15.32 -10.49
C ARG A 160 11.38 -15.25 -10.80
N LYS A 161 11.86 -14.09 -11.27
CA LYS A 161 13.28 -13.89 -11.56
C LYS A 161 14.14 -13.98 -10.31
N LEU A 162 13.72 -13.37 -9.21
CA LEU A 162 14.41 -13.46 -7.92
C LEU A 162 14.39 -14.89 -7.37
N ALA A 163 13.28 -15.60 -7.54
CA ALA A 163 13.18 -17.00 -7.13
C ALA A 163 14.07 -17.92 -7.96
N GLU A 164 14.12 -17.74 -9.29
CA GLU A 164 15.06 -18.45 -10.16
C GLU A 164 16.52 -18.31 -9.70
N LEU A 165 16.88 -17.11 -9.24
CA LEU A 165 18.27 -16.79 -8.86
C LEU A 165 18.62 -17.22 -7.42
N PHE A 166 17.67 -17.14 -6.50
CA PHE A 166 17.99 -17.17 -5.06
C PHE A 166 17.19 -18.19 -4.25
N TYR A 167 16.09 -18.74 -4.79
CA TYR A 167 15.35 -19.79 -4.09
C TYR A 167 16.13 -21.11 -4.17
N GLN A 168 16.37 -21.72 -3.01
CA GLN A 168 17.08 -22.97 -2.92
C GLN A 168 16.10 -24.10 -2.63
N GLU A 169 15.96 -25.05 -3.56
CA GLU A 169 15.16 -26.25 -3.32
C GLU A 169 15.73 -27.08 -2.15
N GLU A 170 14.89 -27.54 -1.26
CA GLU A 170 15.28 -28.47 -0.21
C GLU A 170 15.59 -29.82 -0.88
N THR A 171 16.86 -30.06 -1.20
CA THR A 171 17.30 -31.42 -1.51
C THR A 171 17.26 -32.21 -0.21
N GLY A 172 16.38 -33.23 -0.16
CA GLY A 172 16.18 -34.07 1.01
C GLY A 172 17.47 -34.68 1.56
N GLY A 173 18.04 -34.05 2.58
CA GLY A 173 19.25 -34.44 3.27
C GLY A 173 19.12 -34.13 4.77
N GLN A 174 19.79 -34.95 5.61
CA GLN A 174 19.77 -34.84 7.06
C GLN A 174 20.04 -33.43 7.55
N ALA A 175 19.38 -33.01 8.64
CA ALA A 175 19.50 -31.71 9.27
C ALA A 175 20.94 -31.34 9.62
N SER A 176 21.61 -30.64 8.75
CA SER A 176 22.90 -29.99 8.96
C SER A 176 22.69 -28.49 9.23
N THR A 177 23.68 -27.81 9.79
CA THR A 177 23.67 -26.34 9.98
C THR A 177 23.33 -25.60 8.68
N GLU A 178 23.77 -26.10 7.51
CA GLU A 178 23.42 -25.61 6.19
C GLU A 178 21.91 -25.70 5.87
N SER A 179 21.19 -26.73 6.38
CA SER A 179 19.76 -26.86 6.16
C SER A 179 18.93 -25.84 6.97
N VAL A 180 19.43 -25.39 8.12
CA VAL A 180 18.78 -24.33 8.92
C VAL A 180 18.97 -22.96 8.26
N GLU A 181 20.15 -22.68 7.70
CA GLU A 181 20.38 -21.44 6.95
C GLU A 181 19.59 -21.40 5.64
N LYS A 182 19.47 -22.53 4.93
CA LYS A 182 18.63 -22.65 3.71
C LYS A 182 17.15 -22.39 4.02
N LYS A 183 16.61 -22.93 5.12
CA LYS A 183 15.23 -22.66 5.58
C LYS A 183 15.02 -21.19 5.91
N ALA A 184 15.94 -20.57 6.62
CA ALA A 184 15.87 -19.15 6.96
C ALA A 184 15.96 -18.26 5.70
N ASN A 185 16.67 -18.72 4.66
CA ASN A 185 16.77 -18.01 3.40
C ASN A 185 15.52 -18.11 2.55
N ASN A 186 14.90 -19.27 2.44
CA ASN A 186 13.68 -19.48 1.67
C ASN A 186 12.44 -18.79 2.26
N ASN A 187 12.46 -18.47 3.54
CA ASN A 187 11.33 -17.87 4.24
C ASN A 187 10.83 -16.53 3.63
N LEU A 188 11.70 -15.81 2.90
CA LEU A 188 11.29 -14.58 2.19
C LEU A 188 10.50 -14.85 0.91
N PHE A 189 10.57 -16.07 0.37
CA PHE A 189 9.82 -16.50 -0.80
C PHE A 189 8.48 -17.16 -0.44
N GLU A 190 8.19 -17.29 0.86
CA GLU A 190 6.95 -17.83 1.39
C GLU A 190 6.11 -16.69 1.99
N PRO A 191 4.76 -16.79 1.89
CA PRO A 191 3.90 -15.75 2.43
C PRO A 191 4.05 -15.56 3.94
N GLN A 192 4.38 -14.36 4.37
CA GLN A 192 4.49 -13.97 5.77
C GLN A 192 3.28 -13.16 6.22
N PRO A 193 2.77 -13.33 7.45
CA PRO A 193 1.66 -12.53 7.97
C PRO A 193 1.95 -11.03 7.90
N LEU A 194 1.02 -10.26 7.34
CA LEU A 194 1.12 -8.80 7.30
C LEU A 194 0.54 -8.20 8.57
N HIS A 195 1.30 -7.36 9.23
CA HIS A 195 0.89 -6.66 10.44
C HIS A 195 0.76 -5.16 10.17
N PHE A 196 -0.45 -4.68 10.09
CA PHE A 196 -0.75 -3.24 10.03
C PHE A 196 -1.94 -2.91 10.93
N GLN A 197 -1.71 -2.03 11.91
CA GLN A 197 -2.78 -1.57 12.79
C GLN A 197 -3.33 -0.23 12.30
N VAL A 198 -4.58 -0.24 11.87
CA VAL A 198 -5.32 0.98 11.60
C VAL A 198 -5.59 1.67 12.94
N LYS A 199 -4.81 2.71 13.23
CA LYS A 199 -5.09 3.53 14.41
C LYS A 199 -6.44 4.21 14.18
N ARG A 200 -7.43 3.86 15.00
CA ARG A 200 -8.74 4.50 14.98
C ARG A 200 -8.56 6.00 15.23
N ASP A 201 -9.18 6.80 14.41
CA ASP A 201 -9.27 8.22 14.66
C ASP A 201 -10.20 8.43 15.84
N THR A 202 -9.61 8.78 16.99
CA THR A 202 -10.39 9.12 18.18
C THR A 202 -10.82 10.57 18.05
N PRO A 203 -12.10 10.89 18.29
CA PRO A 203 -12.58 12.29 18.29
C PRO A 203 -11.72 13.16 19.21
N ALA A 204 -11.56 14.43 18.85
CA ALA A 204 -10.87 15.39 19.67
C ALA A 204 -11.51 15.45 21.06
N THR A 205 -10.69 15.47 22.10
CA THR A 205 -11.15 15.58 23.47
C THR A 205 -11.74 16.97 23.72
N LYS A 206 -12.62 17.08 24.69
CA LYS A 206 -13.18 18.37 25.11
C LYS A 206 -12.09 19.43 25.38
N PRO A 207 -11.00 19.12 26.14
CA PRO A 207 -9.90 20.08 26.32
C PRO A 207 -9.19 20.49 25.02
N GLN A 208 -9.07 19.61 24.04
CA GLN A 208 -8.47 19.97 22.75
C GLN A 208 -9.35 20.91 21.94
N LYS A 209 -10.66 20.67 21.92
CA LYS A 209 -11.63 21.56 21.27
C LYS A 209 -11.65 22.94 21.94
N GLU A 210 -11.73 22.98 23.25
CA GLU A 210 -11.69 24.24 24.05
C GLU A 210 -10.37 25.01 23.81
N ARG A 211 -9.25 24.30 23.70
CA ARG A 211 -7.96 24.92 23.35
C ARG A 211 -8.01 25.58 21.97
N LEU A 212 -8.62 24.94 20.97
CA LEU A 212 -8.75 25.52 19.64
C LEU A 212 -9.64 26.77 19.65
N TYR A 213 -10.76 26.74 20.35
CA TYR A 213 -11.63 27.90 20.47
C TYR A 213 -10.92 29.07 21.18
N ARG A 214 -10.18 28.80 22.26
CA ARG A 214 -9.38 29.83 22.95
C ARG A 214 -8.30 30.44 22.04
N LEU A 215 -7.58 29.60 21.26
CA LEU A 215 -6.57 30.09 20.31
C LEU A 215 -7.23 30.94 19.22
N ALA A 216 -8.38 30.55 18.72
CA ALA A 216 -9.13 31.32 17.73
C ALA A 216 -9.55 32.68 18.28
N GLU A 217 -10.07 32.73 19.48
CA GLU A 217 -10.46 33.98 20.17
C GLU A 217 -9.24 34.88 20.47
N GLN A 218 -8.19 34.31 21.06
CA GLN A 218 -6.93 35.02 21.39
C GLN A 218 -6.32 35.71 20.17
N HIS A 219 -6.28 34.98 19.02
CA HIS A 219 -5.67 35.50 17.81
C HIS A 219 -6.67 36.15 16.84
N LYS A 220 -7.95 36.29 17.25
CA LYS A 220 -9.03 36.86 16.42
C LYS A 220 -9.13 36.26 15.04
N ILE A 221 -9.06 34.92 14.96
CA ILE A 221 -9.14 34.15 13.70
C ILE A 221 -10.41 33.30 13.65
N THR A 222 -10.96 33.13 12.46
CA THR A 222 -12.06 32.18 12.23
C THR A 222 -11.47 30.82 11.88
N LEU A 223 -11.95 29.75 12.52
CA LEU A 223 -11.59 28.39 12.16
C LEU A 223 -12.44 27.94 10.97
N GLU A 224 -11.80 27.66 9.85
CA GLU A 224 -12.44 27.20 8.61
C GLU A 224 -12.85 25.71 8.65
N VAL A 225 -12.76 25.08 9.82
CA VAL A 225 -13.01 23.64 10.02
C VAL A 225 -14.03 23.45 11.15
N ASP A 226 -14.85 22.42 11.01
CA ASP A 226 -15.78 21.98 12.05
C ASP A 226 -14.99 21.30 13.19
N VAL A 227 -14.74 22.06 14.28
CA VAL A 227 -13.98 21.60 15.45
C VAL A 227 -14.60 20.36 16.09
N GLU A 228 -15.94 20.20 15.98
CA GLU A 228 -16.64 19.07 16.58
C GLU A 228 -16.35 17.74 15.88
N LYS A 229 -15.98 17.79 14.61
CA LYS A 229 -15.64 16.62 13.80
C LYS A 229 -14.16 16.27 13.79
N LEU A 230 -13.31 17.11 14.39
CA LEU A 230 -11.87 16.85 14.41
C LEU A 230 -11.50 15.62 15.23
N THR A 231 -10.50 14.90 14.76
CA THR A 231 -9.80 13.87 15.52
C THR A 231 -8.79 14.50 16.48
N ARG A 232 -8.32 13.75 17.48
CA ARG A 232 -7.26 14.20 18.42
C ARG A 232 -6.02 14.70 17.68
N SER A 233 -5.60 13.97 16.64
CA SER A 233 -4.41 14.31 15.86
C SER A 233 -4.60 15.58 15.03
N GLU A 234 -5.78 15.80 14.47
CA GLU A 234 -6.11 17.02 13.72
C GLU A 234 -6.22 18.23 14.61
N ALA A 235 -6.88 18.09 15.76
CA ALA A 235 -6.99 19.16 16.74
C ALA A 235 -5.61 19.61 17.25
N SER A 236 -4.70 18.66 17.55
CA SER A 236 -3.34 19.00 17.97
C SER A 236 -2.57 19.72 16.87
N ARG A 237 -2.59 19.19 15.62
CA ARG A 237 -1.90 19.84 14.50
C ARG A 237 -2.46 21.22 14.15
N LEU A 238 -3.77 21.41 14.26
CA LEU A 238 -4.38 22.71 14.04
C LEU A 238 -3.93 23.71 15.09
N ALA A 239 -3.91 23.29 16.37
CA ALA A 239 -3.39 24.13 17.45
C ALA A 239 -1.91 24.51 17.22
N ASP A 240 -1.08 23.55 16.82
CA ASP A 240 0.35 23.79 16.52
C ASP A 240 0.53 24.73 15.32
N LYS A 241 -0.30 24.59 14.26
CA LYS A 241 -0.32 25.52 13.12
C LYS A 241 -0.67 26.95 13.54
N ILE A 242 -1.69 27.12 14.38
CA ILE A 242 -2.10 28.44 14.88
C ILE A 242 -0.95 29.07 15.68
N LEU A 243 -0.37 28.33 16.61
CA LEU A 243 0.75 28.80 17.43
C LEU A 243 2.00 29.11 16.60
N ALA A 244 2.29 28.32 15.57
CA ALA A 244 3.42 28.57 14.66
C ALA A 244 3.22 29.86 13.84
N LYS A 245 1.98 30.18 13.47
CA LYS A 245 1.65 31.33 12.64
C LYS A 245 1.47 32.62 13.43
N TYR A 246 0.90 32.56 14.62
CA TYR A 246 0.46 33.73 15.39
C TYR A 246 1.18 33.89 16.73
N GLY A 247 2.02 32.92 17.11
CA GLY A 247 2.73 32.93 18.38
C GLY A 247 1.97 32.23 19.52
N ARG A 248 2.56 32.24 20.71
CA ARG A 248 1.96 31.68 21.92
C ARG A 248 1.15 32.74 22.66
#